data_2e606f58552ffdcaafbc94d9f7e67a78
#
_entry.id   2e606f58552ffdcaafbc94d9f7e67a78
#
_cell.length_a   1.000
_cell.length_b   1.000
_cell.length_c   1.000
_cell.angle_alpha   90.00
_cell.angle_beta   90.00
_cell.angle_gamma   90.00
#
_symmetry.space_group_name_H-M   'P 1'
#
loop_
_entity.id
_entity.type
_entity.pdbx_description
1 polymer ?
#
loop_
_entity_poly.entity_id
_entity_poly.type
_entity_poly.pdbx_seq_one_letter_code
_entity_poly.pdbx_strand_id
1 'polypeptide(L)'
;IDFRNNGGSKIAAFGFRKRNTEGSKVTFEVDANNNGTPNLEVGDTNLNLSSGYINLTAATTKVVGSSLTVELDDASENAGPDLIIQRDSASAATNDLLGAIKFHGRNTSNGADVEFGKIQSKIHFDTEGSERGLLNFSVIDAGSEVKTMTLRGGLVGLNIEEPAGQLHVKGSDTTDQIIIENTTNSSTTAPDLVLYKSGTIGVGHQPGRIDFRGRNANDDANV
;
A
#
# COMPACT_ATOMS: atom_id res chain seq x y z
N ILE A 1 -32.74 -24.52 22.13
CA ILE A 1 -33.23 -23.80 23.33
C ILE A 1 -33.64 -22.41 22.84
N ASP A 2 -34.92 -22.07 23.03
CA ASP A 2 -35.45 -20.78 22.61
C ASP A 2 -35.39 -19.82 23.80
N PHE A 3 -34.57 -18.77 23.65
CA PHE A 3 -34.40 -17.76 24.68
C PHE A 3 -35.31 -16.54 24.44
N ARG A 4 -36.52 -16.77 23.97
CA ARG A 4 -37.47 -15.67 23.77
C ARG A 4 -38.10 -15.28 25.07
N ASN A 5 -38.23 -14.01 25.28
CA ASN A 5 -39.14 -13.49 26.27
C ASN A 5 -40.40 -12.93 25.58
N ASN A 6 -41.52 -13.24 26.11
CA ASN A 6 -42.84 -12.85 25.58
C ASN A 6 -43.15 -11.36 25.70
N GLY A 7 -42.28 -10.59 26.25
CA GLY A 7 -42.47 -9.14 26.42
C GLY A 7 -41.46 -8.29 25.62
N GLY A 8 -40.75 -8.87 24.69
CA GLY A 8 -39.80 -8.13 23.85
C GLY A 8 -38.52 -7.66 24.57
N SER A 9 -38.29 -8.06 25.77
CA SER A 9 -37.09 -7.70 26.51
C SER A 9 -36.39 -8.91 27.09
N LYS A 10 -35.18 -9.09 26.59
CA LYS A 10 -34.05 -9.78 27.21
C LYS A 10 -33.86 -11.23 27.04
N ILE A 11 -32.81 -11.43 26.43
CA ILE A 11 -32.14 -12.71 26.30
C ILE A 11 -31.27 -12.97 27.51
N ALA A 12 -31.38 -14.17 28.05
CA ALA A 12 -30.42 -14.67 29.03
C ALA A 12 -29.04 -14.81 28.44
N ALA A 13 -28.02 -14.60 29.23
CA ALA A 13 -26.66 -14.78 28.79
C ALA A 13 -26.39 -16.23 28.38
N PHE A 14 -25.89 -16.40 27.15
CA PHE A 14 -25.40 -17.68 26.65
C PHE A 14 -23.90 -17.75 26.91
N GLY A 15 -23.48 -18.60 27.81
CA GLY A 15 -22.06 -18.71 28.17
C GLY A 15 -21.52 -20.11 27.95
N PHE A 16 -20.47 -20.23 27.16
CA PHE A 16 -19.66 -21.44 27.12
C PHE A 16 -18.49 -21.30 28.09
N ARG A 17 -18.34 -22.23 29.04
CA ARG A 17 -17.13 -22.34 29.82
C ARG A 17 -16.30 -23.52 29.35
N LYS A 18 -15.08 -23.23 28.90
CA LYS A 18 -14.10 -24.28 28.70
C LYS A 18 -13.60 -24.76 30.04
N ARG A 19 -13.62 -26.09 30.25
CA ARG A 19 -13.14 -26.72 31.48
C ARG A 19 -11.92 -27.59 31.32
N ASN A 20 -11.17 -27.49 30.20
CA ASN A 20 -10.01 -28.35 30.02
C ASN A 20 -8.83 -27.66 29.31
N THR A 21 -7.64 -28.12 29.65
CA THR A 21 -6.35 -27.64 29.15
C THR A 21 -6.00 -28.16 27.75
N GLU A 22 -6.80 -29.02 27.17
CA GLU A 22 -6.60 -29.52 25.81
C GLU A 22 -7.57 -28.84 24.85
N GLY A 23 -7.06 -28.48 23.68
CA GLY A 23 -7.65 -27.65 22.63
C GLY A 23 -9.11 -27.96 22.23
N SER A 24 -10.06 -27.61 23.07
CA SER A 24 -11.50 -27.81 22.73
C SER A 24 -11.96 -26.68 21.83
N LYS A 25 -12.38 -27.00 20.63
CA LYS A 25 -13.03 -26.09 19.69
C LYS A 25 -14.51 -25.93 20.11
N VAL A 26 -14.94 -24.71 20.39
CA VAL A 26 -16.36 -24.36 20.44
C VAL A 26 -16.72 -23.84 19.06
N THR A 27 -17.63 -24.52 18.38
CA THR A 27 -18.14 -24.05 17.08
C THR A 27 -19.50 -23.41 17.34
N PHE A 28 -19.63 -22.17 16.95
CA PHE A 28 -20.89 -21.49 16.76
C PHE A 28 -21.22 -21.53 15.27
N GLU A 29 -22.17 -22.35 14.90
CA GLU A 29 -22.59 -22.52 13.52
C GLU A 29 -23.91 -21.79 13.33
N VAL A 30 -23.92 -20.79 12.44
CA VAL A 30 -25.16 -20.18 11.99
C VAL A 30 -25.47 -20.80 10.64
N ASP A 31 -26.39 -21.75 10.63
CA ASP A 31 -26.86 -22.41 9.40
C ASP A 31 -27.92 -21.53 8.74
N ALA A 32 -27.67 -21.15 7.50
CA ALA A 32 -28.64 -20.45 6.65
C ALA A 32 -29.54 -21.45 5.99
N ASN A 33 -30.56 -21.89 6.73
CA ASN A 33 -31.59 -22.70 6.11
C ASN A 33 -32.30 -21.94 5.00
N ASN A 34 -32.03 -22.35 3.79
CA ASN A 34 -32.94 -22.31 2.65
C ASN A 34 -33.03 -21.04 1.82
N ASN A 35 -32.51 -19.88 2.21
CA ASN A 35 -32.41 -18.70 1.32
C ASN A 35 -31.73 -17.49 1.99
N GLY A 36 -31.17 -17.63 3.15
CA GLY A 36 -30.60 -16.52 3.91
C GLY A 36 -29.09 -16.64 4.02
N THR A 37 -28.42 -15.53 3.87
CA THR A 37 -27.03 -15.37 4.32
C THR A 37 -27.01 -15.49 5.85
N PRO A 38 -26.19 -16.37 6.44
CA PRO A 38 -26.06 -16.43 7.89
C PRO A 38 -25.52 -15.10 8.39
N ASN A 39 -26.20 -14.50 9.35
CA ASN A 39 -25.80 -13.24 9.96
C ASN A 39 -25.50 -13.45 11.44
N LEU A 40 -24.32 -13.09 11.88
CA LEU A 40 -24.09 -12.73 13.26
C LEU A 40 -24.27 -11.21 13.36
N GLU A 41 -25.42 -10.77 13.84
CA GLU A 41 -25.69 -9.37 14.07
C GLU A 41 -25.37 -9.02 15.53
N VAL A 42 -24.49 -8.08 15.73
CA VAL A 42 -24.20 -7.46 17.02
C VAL A 42 -24.71 -6.03 16.93
N GLY A 43 -25.78 -5.72 17.67
CA GLY A 43 -26.42 -4.41 17.65
C GLY A 43 -25.48 -3.29 18.13
N ASP A 44 -26.01 -2.23 18.70
CA ASP A 44 -25.34 -0.96 19.04
C ASP A 44 -24.14 -1.06 20.04
N THR A 45 -23.54 -2.22 20.16
CA THR A 45 -22.45 -2.47 21.11
C THR A 45 -21.21 -3.03 20.41
N ASN A 46 -20.08 -2.89 21.08
CA ASN A 46 -18.79 -3.40 20.58
C ASN A 46 -18.76 -4.94 20.58
N LEU A 47 -18.32 -5.53 19.47
CA LEU A 47 -17.86 -6.91 19.44
C LEU A 47 -16.41 -6.94 19.93
N ASN A 48 -16.18 -7.31 21.18
CA ASN A 48 -14.83 -7.47 21.73
C ASN A 48 -14.36 -8.90 21.55
N LEU A 49 -13.36 -9.06 20.70
CA LEU A 49 -12.66 -10.33 20.48
C LEU A 49 -11.26 -10.19 21.10
N SER A 50 -11.09 -10.61 22.33
CA SER A 50 -9.79 -10.60 23.00
C SER A 50 -9.16 -11.99 22.87
N SER A 51 -8.21 -12.14 21.97
CA SER A 51 -7.51 -13.39 21.69
C SER A 51 -6.12 -13.10 21.10
N GLY A 52 -5.30 -14.11 21.05
CA GLY A 52 -4.00 -14.00 20.39
C GLY A 52 -4.09 -13.64 18.91
N TYR A 53 -5.14 -14.06 18.21
CA TYR A 53 -5.44 -13.65 16.83
C TYR A 53 -6.90 -13.92 16.48
N ILE A 54 -7.41 -13.13 15.52
CA ILE A 54 -8.72 -13.31 14.91
C ILE A 54 -8.49 -13.76 13.46
N ASN A 55 -9.02 -14.94 13.12
CA ASN A 55 -8.93 -15.48 11.76
C ASN A 55 -10.26 -15.28 11.03
N LEU A 56 -10.27 -14.45 9.99
CA LEU A 56 -11.40 -14.23 9.11
C LEU A 56 -11.09 -14.87 7.75
N THR A 57 -11.57 -16.07 7.52
CA THR A 57 -11.35 -16.82 6.27
C THR A 57 -12.56 -16.65 5.37
N ALA A 58 -12.46 -15.81 4.37
CA ALA A 58 -13.51 -15.56 3.39
C ALA A 58 -12.90 -15.13 2.06
N ALA A 59 -13.66 -15.30 0.97
CA ALA A 59 -13.26 -14.76 -0.33
C ALA A 59 -13.17 -13.22 -0.31
N THR A 60 -14.00 -12.58 0.52
CA THR A 60 -13.98 -11.13 0.74
C THR A 60 -14.34 -10.82 2.19
N THR A 61 -13.53 -10.02 2.85
CA THR A 61 -13.84 -9.40 4.14
C THR A 61 -14.05 -7.90 3.91
N LYS A 62 -15.21 -7.39 4.30
CA LYS A 62 -15.57 -5.98 4.12
C LYS A 62 -15.78 -5.32 5.47
N VAL A 63 -15.06 -4.23 5.72
CA VAL A 63 -15.32 -3.32 6.83
C VAL A 63 -16.09 -2.13 6.28
N VAL A 64 -17.28 -1.87 6.83
CA VAL A 64 -18.14 -0.74 6.44
C VAL A 64 -18.22 0.20 7.63
N GLY A 65 -17.65 1.37 7.48
CA GLY A 65 -17.57 2.37 8.53
C GLY A 65 -16.77 3.58 8.10
N SER A 66 -16.57 4.51 9.00
CA SER A 66 -15.77 5.72 8.74
C SER A 66 -14.26 5.48 8.82
N SER A 67 -13.83 4.45 9.54
CA SER A 67 -12.42 4.14 9.72
C SER A 67 -12.17 2.66 10.04
N LEU A 68 -10.97 2.20 9.68
CA LEU A 68 -10.33 1.00 10.23
C LEU A 68 -9.08 1.45 10.97
N THR A 69 -9.02 1.20 12.28
CA THR A 69 -7.86 1.52 13.12
C THR A 69 -7.10 0.24 13.43
N VAL A 70 -5.77 0.27 13.25
CA VAL A 70 -4.84 -0.75 13.72
C VAL A 70 -3.96 -0.08 14.77
N GLU A 71 -4.08 -0.49 16.02
CA GLU A 71 -3.46 0.17 17.16
C GLU A 71 -2.70 -0.83 18.02
N LEU A 72 -1.53 -0.46 18.48
CA LEU A 72 -0.77 -1.15 19.50
C LEU A 72 -0.52 -0.17 20.65
N ASP A 73 -1.04 -0.49 21.83
CA ASP A 73 -0.73 0.24 23.07
C ASP A 73 0.53 -0.38 23.70
N ASP A 74 1.68 0.12 23.32
CA ASP A 74 2.99 -0.31 23.81
C ASP A 74 3.88 0.94 24.02
N ALA A 75 4.40 1.09 25.22
CA ALA A 75 5.32 2.18 25.59
C ALA A 75 6.79 1.86 25.29
N SER A 76 7.09 0.69 24.70
CA SER A 76 8.45 0.29 24.36
C SER A 76 8.93 0.92 23.04
N GLU A 77 10.26 0.88 22.82
CA GLU A 77 10.88 1.33 21.56
C GLU A 77 10.73 0.32 20.41
N ASN A 78 9.87 -0.70 20.56
CA ASN A 78 9.62 -1.69 19.52
C ASN A 78 8.82 -1.11 18.37
N ALA A 79 8.81 -1.83 17.25
CA ALA A 79 8.00 -1.46 16.09
C ALA A 79 6.51 -1.40 16.46
N GLY A 80 5.79 -0.43 15.91
CA GLY A 80 4.35 -0.29 16.03
C GLY A 80 3.59 -1.42 15.31
N PRO A 81 2.25 -1.33 15.22
CA PRO A 81 1.44 -2.34 14.56
C PRO A 81 1.72 -2.37 13.05
N ASP A 82 1.76 -3.57 12.48
CA ASP A 82 1.96 -3.79 11.05
C ASP A 82 0.63 -4.07 10.34
N LEU A 83 0.48 -3.54 9.13
CA LEU A 83 -0.48 -4.02 8.15
C LEU A 83 0.26 -4.91 7.14
N ILE A 84 0.11 -6.21 7.27
CA ILE A 84 0.75 -7.18 6.39
C ILE A 84 -0.21 -7.55 5.26
N ILE A 85 0.19 -7.24 4.02
CA ILE A 85 -0.49 -7.68 2.80
C ILE A 85 0.40 -8.76 2.18
N GLN A 86 -0.05 -10.02 2.28
CA GLN A 86 0.75 -11.17 1.86
C GLN A 86 0.04 -11.97 0.77
N ARG A 87 0.77 -12.27 -0.28
CA ARG A 87 0.42 -13.32 -1.24
C ARG A 87 1.27 -14.55 -0.93
N ASP A 88 0.62 -15.62 -0.50
CA ASP A 88 1.27 -16.92 -0.32
C ASP A 88 1.07 -17.73 -1.62
N SER A 89 2.15 -18.00 -2.33
CA SER A 89 2.15 -18.72 -3.59
C SER A 89 3.27 -19.75 -3.59
N ALA A 90 2.91 -21.00 -3.84
CA ALA A 90 3.88 -22.10 -3.97
C ALA A 90 4.77 -21.98 -5.22
N SER A 91 4.41 -21.10 -6.17
CA SER A 91 5.15 -20.82 -7.40
C SER A 91 5.25 -19.30 -7.62
N ALA A 92 5.93 -18.63 -6.70
CA ALA A 92 6.23 -17.22 -6.87
C ALA A 92 7.12 -17.01 -8.11
N ALA A 93 6.90 -15.94 -8.85
CA ALA A 93 7.65 -15.61 -10.06
C ALA A 93 7.87 -14.10 -10.19
N THR A 94 8.90 -13.75 -10.93
CA THR A 94 9.15 -12.37 -11.37
C THR A 94 7.90 -11.75 -12.01
N ASN A 95 7.57 -10.53 -11.63
CA ASN A 95 6.37 -9.75 -11.96
C ASN A 95 5.08 -10.19 -11.26
N ASP A 96 5.10 -11.15 -10.35
CA ASP A 96 3.95 -11.46 -9.51
C ASP A 96 3.56 -10.27 -8.63
N LEU A 97 2.26 -9.96 -8.63
CA LEU A 97 1.70 -8.92 -7.79
C LEU A 97 1.55 -9.45 -6.37
N LEU A 98 2.08 -8.73 -5.39
CA LEU A 98 2.02 -9.09 -3.97
C LEU A 98 0.75 -8.57 -3.30
N GLY A 99 0.33 -7.36 -3.67
CA GLY A 99 -0.86 -6.72 -3.16
C GLY A 99 -0.93 -5.26 -3.56
N ALA A 100 -2.06 -4.63 -3.24
CA ALA A 100 -2.27 -3.22 -3.50
C ALA A 100 -3.19 -2.57 -2.46
N ILE A 101 -2.96 -1.29 -2.20
CA ILE A 101 -3.91 -0.38 -1.56
C ILE A 101 -4.52 0.46 -2.68
N LYS A 102 -5.85 0.43 -2.81
CA LYS A 102 -6.59 1.05 -3.90
C LYS A 102 -7.53 2.13 -3.37
N PHE A 103 -7.57 3.24 -4.07
CA PHE A 103 -8.42 4.37 -3.75
C PHE A 103 -9.52 4.49 -4.80
N HIS A 104 -10.75 4.22 -4.40
CA HIS A 104 -11.91 4.21 -5.26
C HIS A 104 -12.81 5.40 -5.00
N GLY A 105 -13.48 5.84 -6.04
CA GLY A 105 -14.52 6.86 -6.01
C GLY A 105 -15.52 6.63 -7.11
N ARG A 106 -16.58 7.44 -7.16
CA ARG A 106 -17.56 7.40 -8.23
C ARG A 106 -17.37 8.55 -9.19
N ASN A 107 -17.46 8.29 -10.48
CA ASN A 107 -17.53 9.38 -11.45
C ASN A 107 -18.93 10.02 -11.44
N THR A 108 -19.01 11.27 -11.88
CA THR A 108 -20.25 12.04 -11.86
C THR A 108 -21.18 11.75 -13.05
N SER A 109 -20.66 11.16 -14.14
CA SER A 109 -21.41 10.98 -15.37
C SER A 109 -22.40 9.83 -15.31
N ASN A 110 -21.99 8.68 -14.75
CA ASN A 110 -22.83 7.49 -14.69
C ASN A 110 -22.80 6.79 -13.32
N GLY A 111 -22.10 7.37 -12.33
CA GLY A 111 -21.94 6.80 -10.99
C GLY A 111 -21.10 5.53 -10.95
N ALA A 112 -20.33 5.23 -12.00
CA ALA A 112 -19.46 4.07 -12.03
C ALA A 112 -18.36 4.17 -10.98
N ASP A 113 -18.02 3.03 -10.39
CA ASP A 113 -16.87 2.90 -9.51
C ASP A 113 -15.58 2.98 -10.32
N VAL A 114 -14.68 3.86 -9.89
CA VAL A 114 -13.42 4.14 -10.58
C VAL A 114 -12.28 4.08 -9.59
N GLU A 115 -11.19 3.36 -9.91
CA GLU A 115 -9.95 3.38 -9.18
C GLU A 115 -9.17 4.64 -9.55
N PHE A 116 -9.15 5.64 -8.66
CA PHE A 116 -8.46 6.92 -8.92
C PHE A 116 -6.97 6.88 -8.61
N GLY A 117 -6.56 5.96 -7.76
CA GLY A 117 -5.15 5.78 -7.44
C GLY A 117 -4.88 4.46 -6.74
N LYS A 118 -3.62 4.03 -6.78
CA LYS A 118 -3.17 2.85 -6.03
C LYS A 118 -1.70 2.90 -5.66
N ILE A 119 -1.38 2.17 -4.60
CA ILE A 119 -0.02 1.78 -4.21
C ILE A 119 0.05 0.27 -4.40
N GLN A 120 0.95 -0.22 -5.25
CA GLN A 120 1.02 -1.64 -5.62
C GLN A 120 2.44 -2.15 -5.54
N SER A 121 2.61 -3.32 -4.89
CA SER A 121 3.88 -4.02 -4.82
C SER A 121 3.90 -5.24 -5.74
N LYS A 122 5.06 -5.50 -6.35
CA LYS A 122 5.32 -6.72 -7.12
C LYS A 122 6.74 -7.27 -6.89
N ILE A 123 6.92 -8.55 -7.17
CA ILE A 123 8.23 -9.18 -7.26
C ILE A 123 8.90 -8.66 -8.54
N HIS A 124 10.07 -8.02 -8.39
CA HIS A 124 10.87 -7.64 -9.54
C HIS A 124 11.88 -8.72 -9.90
N PHE A 125 12.45 -9.40 -8.88
CA PHE A 125 13.36 -10.51 -9.00
C PHE A 125 13.14 -11.47 -7.83
N ASP A 126 13.03 -12.76 -8.08
CA ASP A 126 12.61 -13.80 -7.12
C ASP A 126 13.72 -14.80 -6.75
N THR A 127 14.94 -14.62 -7.27
CA THR A 127 16.06 -15.54 -6.99
C THR A 127 16.57 -15.35 -5.56
N GLU A 128 16.65 -16.44 -4.80
CA GLU A 128 17.16 -16.47 -3.43
C GLU A 128 18.50 -15.76 -3.30
N GLY A 129 18.62 -14.86 -2.33
CA GLY A 129 19.79 -14.02 -2.09
C GLY A 129 19.97 -12.86 -3.09
N SER A 130 19.04 -12.70 -4.03
CA SER A 130 19.05 -11.62 -5.02
C SER A 130 17.66 -11.01 -5.20
N GLU A 131 16.77 -11.23 -4.24
CA GLU A 131 15.38 -10.76 -4.30
C GLU A 131 15.31 -9.25 -4.44
N ARG A 132 14.42 -8.80 -5.29
CA ARG A 132 14.14 -7.37 -5.51
C ARG A 132 12.65 -7.13 -5.54
N GLY A 133 12.22 -6.15 -4.78
CA GLY A 133 10.87 -5.62 -4.82
C GLY A 133 10.76 -4.42 -5.75
N LEU A 134 9.53 -4.16 -6.17
CA LEU A 134 9.14 -2.95 -6.87
C LEU A 134 7.85 -2.43 -6.24
N LEU A 135 7.80 -1.13 -5.97
CA LEU A 135 6.62 -0.45 -5.46
C LEU A 135 6.24 0.68 -6.41
N ASN A 136 5.02 0.60 -6.94
CA ASN A 136 4.45 1.59 -7.84
C ASN A 136 3.40 2.44 -7.13
N PHE A 137 3.42 3.73 -7.42
CA PHE A 137 2.36 4.69 -7.15
C PHE A 137 1.73 5.08 -8.47
N SER A 138 0.44 4.86 -8.61
CA SER A 138 -0.30 5.14 -9.83
C SER A 138 -1.49 6.02 -9.54
N VAL A 139 -1.85 6.84 -10.51
CA VAL A 139 -3.09 7.61 -10.53
C VAL A 139 -3.79 7.39 -11.87
N ILE A 140 -5.07 7.74 -11.94
CA ILE A 140 -5.79 7.79 -13.22
C ILE A 140 -5.60 9.18 -13.84
N ASP A 141 -5.29 9.21 -15.12
CA ASP A 141 -5.28 10.42 -15.93
C ASP A 141 -6.03 10.15 -17.25
N ALA A 142 -6.98 11.02 -17.56
CA ALA A 142 -7.84 10.89 -18.75
C ALA A 142 -8.43 9.46 -18.94
N GLY A 143 -8.83 8.82 -17.83
CA GLY A 143 -9.44 7.48 -17.84
C GLY A 143 -8.44 6.32 -17.93
N SER A 144 -7.15 6.60 -17.92
CA SER A 144 -6.09 5.58 -18.01
C SER A 144 -5.20 5.59 -16.75
N GLU A 145 -4.72 4.42 -16.35
CA GLU A 145 -3.75 4.33 -15.26
C GLU A 145 -2.38 4.85 -15.72
N VAL A 146 -1.80 5.77 -14.95
CA VAL A 146 -0.45 6.28 -15.13
C VAL A 146 0.38 5.98 -13.89
N LYS A 147 1.50 5.28 -14.07
CA LYS A 147 2.50 5.06 -13.01
C LYS A 147 3.35 6.32 -12.86
N THR A 148 3.06 7.07 -11.79
CA THR A 148 3.73 8.35 -11.54
C THR A 148 5.07 8.21 -10.84
N MET A 149 5.20 7.20 -9.97
CA MET A 149 6.43 6.95 -9.24
C MET A 149 6.68 5.45 -9.10
N THR A 150 7.94 5.07 -9.23
CA THR A 150 8.42 3.69 -8.99
C THR A 150 9.60 3.71 -8.04
N LEU A 151 9.56 2.83 -7.03
CA LEU A 151 10.71 2.49 -6.19
C LEU A 151 11.20 1.10 -6.58
N ARG A 152 12.49 0.97 -6.91
CA ARG A 152 13.08 -0.27 -7.39
C ARG A 152 14.56 -0.38 -6.99
N GLY A 153 14.88 -1.30 -6.08
CA GLY A 153 16.26 -1.61 -5.74
C GLY A 153 17.11 -0.41 -5.33
N GLY A 154 16.54 0.53 -4.56
CA GLY A 154 17.22 1.77 -4.14
C GLY A 154 17.17 2.91 -5.16
N LEU A 155 16.47 2.73 -6.27
CA LEU A 155 16.28 3.73 -7.32
C LEU A 155 14.86 4.30 -7.27
N VAL A 156 14.71 5.57 -7.64
CA VAL A 156 13.44 6.28 -7.78
C VAL A 156 13.24 6.67 -9.23
N GLY A 157 12.13 6.22 -9.81
CA GLY A 157 11.69 6.64 -11.14
C GLY A 157 10.46 7.54 -11.02
N LEU A 158 10.45 8.68 -11.68
CA LEU A 158 9.26 9.48 -11.92
C LEU A 158 8.88 9.34 -13.39
N ASN A 159 7.65 8.85 -13.61
CA ASN A 159 7.13 8.52 -14.94
C ASN A 159 8.00 7.50 -15.71
N ILE A 160 8.69 6.62 -14.99
CA ILE A 160 9.47 5.51 -15.55
C ILE A 160 9.53 4.34 -14.56
N GLU A 161 9.26 3.13 -15.04
CA GLU A 161 9.27 1.91 -14.21
C GLU A 161 10.68 1.32 -14.08
N GLU A 162 11.58 1.62 -15.02
CA GLU A 162 12.97 1.14 -15.02
C GLU A 162 13.96 2.30 -14.92
N PRO A 163 14.17 2.88 -13.73
CA PRO A 163 15.11 3.98 -13.56
C PRO A 163 16.56 3.52 -13.80
N ALA A 164 17.32 4.35 -14.53
CA ALA A 164 18.73 4.10 -14.84
C ALA A 164 19.71 4.79 -13.87
N GLY A 165 19.20 5.54 -12.89
CA GLY A 165 19.96 6.23 -11.85
C GLY A 165 19.16 6.32 -10.56
N GLN A 166 19.79 6.77 -9.46
CA GLN A 166 19.16 6.89 -8.15
C GLN A 166 17.86 7.71 -8.19
N LEU A 167 17.87 8.81 -8.95
CA LEU A 167 16.66 9.53 -9.33
C LEU A 167 16.64 9.65 -10.86
N HIS A 168 15.60 9.10 -11.49
CA HIS A 168 15.37 9.23 -12.92
C HIS A 168 13.98 9.83 -13.16
N VAL A 169 13.97 11.05 -13.72
CA VAL A 169 12.76 11.76 -14.14
C VAL A 169 12.63 11.65 -15.65
N LYS A 170 11.52 11.14 -16.15
CA LYS A 170 11.24 10.98 -17.57
C LYS A 170 9.98 11.74 -17.95
N GLY A 171 10.07 12.62 -18.92
CA GLY A 171 8.95 13.26 -19.58
C GLY A 171 8.90 12.90 -21.07
N SER A 172 7.71 13.03 -21.64
CA SER A 172 7.46 12.78 -23.06
C SER A 172 6.83 13.99 -23.76
N ASP A 173 6.62 15.05 -23.02
CA ASP A 173 5.98 16.29 -23.48
C ASP A 173 6.94 17.49 -23.48
N THR A 174 6.41 18.65 -23.76
CA THR A 174 7.17 19.92 -23.83
C THR A 174 7.22 20.66 -22.49
N THR A 175 6.72 20.06 -21.41
CA THR A 175 6.73 20.67 -20.07
C THR A 175 8.06 20.45 -19.37
N ASP A 176 8.38 21.33 -18.44
CA ASP A 176 9.58 21.20 -17.62
C ASP A 176 9.52 19.95 -16.74
N GLN A 177 10.59 19.18 -16.72
CA GLN A 177 10.68 17.92 -15.98
C GLN A 177 10.94 18.14 -14.49
N ILE A 178 11.67 19.19 -14.15
CA ILE A 178 12.04 19.56 -12.78
C ILE A 178 11.96 21.08 -12.68
N ILE A 179 11.12 21.55 -11.78
CA ILE A 179 11.04 22.95 -11.39
C ILE A 179 11.51 23.06 -9.95
N ILE A 180 12.47 23.93 -9.68
CA ILE A 180 12.92 24.26 -8.34
C ILE A 180 12.48 25.70 -8.07
N GLU A 181 11.43 25.87 -7.27
CA GLU A 181 10.78 27.16 -7.05
C GLU A 181 10.90 27.60 -5.59
N ASN A 182 11.19 28.87 -5.39
CA ASN A 182 11.11 29.53 -4.10
C ASN A 182 10.11 30.69 -4.20
N THR A 183 9.02 30.62 -3.47
CA THR A 183 7.95 31.62 -3.46
C THR A 183 8.16 32.73 -2.45
N THR A 184 9.27 32.73 -1.70
CA THR A 184 9.54 33.75 -0.70
C THR A 184 9.89 35.08 -1.35
N ASN A 185 9.16 36.13 -1.02
CA ASN A 185 9.45 37.48 -1.47
C ASN A 185 10.57 38.13 -0.62
N SER A 186 11.78 37.62 -0.81
CA SER A 186 12.98 38.10 -0.10
C SER A 186 14.14 38.31 -1.09
N SER A 187 14.87 39.40 -0.96
CA SER A 187 16.04 39.67 -1.79
C SER A 187 17.28 38.81 -1.47
N THR A 188 17.19 38.00 -0.39
CA THR A 188 18.31 37.20 0.11
C THR A 188 18.14 35.72 -0.05
N THR A 189 16.99 35.25 -0.59
CA THR A 189 16.68 33.83 -0.80
C THR A 189 16.40 33.56 -2.28
N ALA A 190 16.97 32.48 -2.78
CA ALA A 190 16.76 31.96 -4.13
C ALA A 190 16.53 30.45 -4.09
N PRO A 191 15.91 29.84 -5.13
CA PRO A 191 15.94 28.38 -5.24
C PRO A 191 17.36 27.90 -5.54
N ASP A 192 17.79 26.83 -4.88
CA ASP A 192 19.14 26.29 -4.98
C ASP A 192 19.14 24.84 -5.49
N LEU A 193 20.09 24.51 -6.36
CA LEU A 193 20.50 23.14 -6.68
C LEU A 193 21.94 22.95 -6.18
N VAL A 194 22.12 22.18 -5.10
CA VAL A 194 23.43 21.94 -4.51
C VAL A 194 23.94 20.54 -4.90
N LEU A 195 25.08 20.49 -5.58
CA LEU A 195 25.81 19.25 -5.86
C LEU A 195 26.96 19.15 -4.83
N TYR A 196 26.78 18.33 -3.81
CA TYR A 196 27.69 18.23 -2.69
C TYR A 196 28.36 16.86 -2.59
N LYS A 197 29.67 16.84 -2.46
CA LYS A 197 30.47 15.64 -2.18
C LYS A 197 31.04 15.73 -0.77
N SER A 198 30.58 14.88 0.16
CA SER A 198 30.98 14.89 1.56
C SER A 198 32.29 14.18 1.88
N GLY A 199 32.83 13.37 0.94
CA GLY A 199 34.10 12.68 1.12
C GLY A 199 35.31 13.57 0.98
N THR A 200 36.49 13.13 1.48
CA THR A 200 37.75 13.83 1.29
C THR A 200 38.06 13.98 -0.21
N ILE A 201 38.24 15.22 -0.66
CA ILE A 201 38.55 15.52 -2.07
C ILE A 201 40.07 15.56 -2.22
N GLY A 202 40.64 14.64 -2.99
CA GLY A 202 42.05 14.62 -3.38
C GLY A 202 42.28 15.18 -4.76
N VAL A 203 43.55 15.28 -5.16
CA VAL A 203 43.90 15.69 -6.50
C VAL A 203 43.29 14.78 -7.57
N GLY A 204 42.61 15.36 -8.55
CA GLY A 204 41.92 14.63 -9.63
C GLY A 204 40.48 14.16 -9.27
N HIS A 205 39.99 14.42 -8.05
CA HIS A 205 38.62 14.13 -7.70
C HIS A 205 37.65 15.20 -8.22
N GLN A 206 36.53 14.79 -8.77
CA GLN A 206 35.46 15.68 -9.21
C GLN A 206 34.51 15.96 -8.06
N PRO A 207 34.29 17.21 -7.64
CA PRO A 207 33.33 17.54 -6.57
C PRO A 207 31.86 17.39 -7.01
N GLY A 208 31.59 17.65 -8.29
CA GLY A 208 30.27 17.53 -8.91
C GLY A 208 30.36 17.80 -10.41
N ARG A 209 29.36 17.37 -11.15
CA ARG A 209 29.27 17.57 -12.59
C ARG A 209 27.83 17.73 -13.04
N ILE A 210 27.58 18.65 -13.98
CA ILE A 210 26.36 18.77 -14.75
C ILE A 210 26.67 18.41 -16.19
N ASP A 211 26.02 17.37 -16.72
CA ASP A 211 26.16 16.93 -18.10
C ASP A 211 24.91 17.27 -18.90
N PHE A 212 25.10 17.91 -20.05
CA PHE A 212 24.05 18.04 -21.05
C PHE A 212 24.34 17.04 -22.16
N ARG A 213 23.39 16.09 -22.36
CA ARG A 213 23.54 15.05 -23.37
C ARG A 213 22.36 15.07 -24.31
N GLY A 214 22.61 15.03 -25.59
CA GLY A 214 21.61 14.84 -26.64
C GLY A 214 21.82 13.50 -27.34
N ARG A 215 20.82 13.03 -28.05
CA ARG A 215 20.91 11.88 -28.95
C ARG A 215 20.97 12.37 -30.38
N ASN A 216 21.98 11.95 -31.16
CA ASN A 216 22.00 12.20 -32.57
C ASN A 216 21.03 11.31 -33.30
N ALA A 217 20.27 11.84 -34.26
CA ALA A 217 19.26 11.10 -35.01
C ALA A 217 19.85 9.97 -35.87
N ASN A 218 21.13 9.98 -36.16
CA ASN A 218 21.82 9.02 -37.04
C ASN A 218 22.77 8.07 -36.29
N ASP A 219 23.01 8.30 -35.02
CA ASP A 219 23.94 7.50 -34.22
C ASP A 219 23.34 7.28 -32.83
N ASP A 220 23.38 6.07 -32.30
CA ASP A 220 22.96 5.76 -30.93
C ASP A 220 23.92 6.34 -29.86
N ALA A 221 24.92 7.08 -30.26
CA ALA A 221 25.86 7.71 -29.37
C ALA A 221 25.29 9.00 -28.72
N ASN A 222 25.52 9.16 -27.42
CA ASN A 222 25.25 10.42 -26.71
C ASN A 222 26.25 11.50 -27.18
N VAL A 223 25.73 12.66 -27.55
CA VAL A 223 26.53 13.85 -27.89
C VAL A 223 26.54 14.79 -26.71
#